data_2b1dfd2fc3cbbce53746ab551f1c58a4
#
_entry.id   2b1dfd2fc3cbbce53746ab551f1c58a4
#
_cell.length_a   1.000
_cell.length_b   1.000
_cell.length_c   1.000
_cell.angle_alpha   90.00
_cell.angle_beta   90.00
_cell.angle_gamma   90.00
#
_symmetry.space_group_name_H-M   'P 1'
#
loop_
_entity.id
_entity.type
_entity.pdbx_description
1 polymer ?
#
loop_
_entity_poly.entity_id
_entity_poly.type
_entity_poly.pdbx_seq_one_letter_code
_entity_poly.pdbx_strand_id
1 'polypeptide(L)'
;EQAEREAEAQRQAEREAEARRQAEAEAEARREREAEAQRQADAEALRDARGTYDAAIRQRVEGVWTRPAGIPDGLSAVVAVRLGPGGIVLSVEVARSSGNAAFDRSALTAVRRADPLPMPDDPDLAQPYREGIEMIFAPDA
;
A
#
# COMPACT_ATOMS: atom_id res chain seq x y z
N GLU A 1 -60.06 -25.88 24.11
CA GLU A 1 -59.31 -24.84 24.84
C GLU A 1 -57.80 -25.16 24.88
N GLN A 2 -57.45 -26.40 25.22
CA GLN A 2 -56.03 -26.79 25.33
C GLN A 2 -55.32 -26.77 23.96
N ALA A 3 -56.01 -27.20 22.90
CA ALA A 3 -55.45 -27.16 21.56
C ALA A 3 -55.21 -25.72 21.06
N GLU A 4 -56.06 -24.79 21.44
CA GLU A 4 -55.90 -23.38 21.10
C GLU A 4 -54.73 -22.76 21.82
N ARG A 5 -54.53 -23.10 23.09
CA ARG A 5 -53.36 -22.63 23.88
C ARG A 5 -52.05 -23.15 23.34
N GLU A 6 -52.02 -24.42 22.95
CA GLU A 6 -50.83 -25.03 22.35
C GLU A 6 -50.51 -24.42 21.00
N ALA A 7 -51.53 -24.18 20.16
CA ALA A 7 -51.36 -23.54 18.86
C ALA A 7 -50.88 -22.10 19.00
N GLU A 8 -51.40 -21.36 19.98
CA GLU A 8 -50.98 -19.99 20.25
C GLU A 8 -49.54 -19.94 20.77
N ALA A 9 -49.20 -20.82 21.70
CA ALA A 9 -47.85 -20.93 22.22
C ALA A 9 -46.85 -21.29 21.13
N GLN A 10 -47.25 -22.17 20.18
CA GLN A 10 -46.40 -22.56 19.08
C GLN A 10 -46.19 -21.38 18.10
N ARG A 11 -47.25 -20.64 17.80
CA ARG A 11 -47.14 -19.43 16.94
C ARG A 11 -46.23 -18.39 17.56
N GLN A 12 -46.34 -18.21 18.88
CA GLN A 12 -45.51 -17.26 19.60
C GLN A 12 -44.03 -17.72 19.58
N ALA A 13 -43.77 -19.01 19.81
CA ALA A 13 -42.43 -19.57 19.74
C ALA A 13 -41.80 -19.41 18.36
N GLU A 14 -42.60 -19.63 17.30
CA GLU A 14 -42.15 -19.45 15.92
C GLU A 14 -41.80 -17.99 15.62
N ARG A 15 -42.65 -17.05 16.08
CA ARG A 15 -42.36 -15.62 15.90
C ARG A 15 -41.11 -15.17 16.64
N GLU A 16 -40.90 -15.67 17.86
CA GLU A 16 -39.73 -15.38 18.63
C GLU A 16 -38.48 -15.97 17.99
N ALA A 17 -38.58 -17.21 17.47
CA ALA A 17 -37.45 -17.85 16.79
C ALA A 17 -37.09 -17.12 15.50
N GLU A 18 -38.11 -16.68 14.73
CA GLU A 18 -37.89 -15.91 13.50
C GLU A 18 -37.26 -14.54 13.80
N ALA A 19 -37.77 -13.84 14.82
CA ALA A 19 -37.23 -12.55 15.25
C ALA A 19 -35.77 -12.69 15.68
N ARG A 20 -35.44 -13.79 16.38
CA ARG A 20 -34.08 -14.07 16.80
C ARG A 20 -33.17 -14.32 15.60
N ARG A 21 -33.61 -15.10 14.63
CA ARG A 21 -32.86 -15.36 13.39
C ARG A 21 -32.62 -14.09 12.63
N GLN A 22 -33.64 -13.21 12.52
CA GLN A 22 -33.48 -11.91 11.85
C GLN A 22 -32.51 -11.01 12.58
N ALA A 23 -32.60 -10.95 13.92
CA ALA A 23 -31.68 -10.14 14.73
C ALA A 23 -30.25 -10.63 14.60
N GLU A 24 -30.03 -11.96 14.59
CA GLU A 24 -28.72 -12.55 14.40
C GLU A 24 -28.17 -12.27 13.01
N ALA A 25 -29.00 -12.38 11.98
CA ALA A 25 -28.62 -12.09 10.60
C ALA A 25 -28.25 -10.61 10.42
N GLU A 26 -29.03 -9.70 11.01
CA GLU A 26 -28.74 -8.27 10.97
C GLU A 26 -27.46 -7.92 11.71
N ALA A 27 -27.24 -8.55 12.88
CA ALA A 27 -26.03 -8.35 13.66
C ALA A 27 -24.80 -8.86 12.90
N GLU A 28 -24.89 -10.01 12.26
CA GLU A 28 -23.81 -10.57 11.44
C GLU A 28 -23.51 -9.68 10.24
N ALA A 29 -24.57 -9.24 9.53
CA ALA A 29 -24.40 -8.34 8.38
C ALA A 29 -23.75 -7.02 8.78
N ARG A 30 -24.13 -6.48 9.95
CA ARG A 30 -23.50 -5.27 10.46
C ARG A 30 -22.04 -5.48 10.80
N ARG A 31 -21.70 -6.60 11.45
CA ARG A 31 -20.30 -6.93 11.75
C ARG A 31 -19.47 -7.07 10.47
N GLU A 32 -20.03 -7.69 9.44
CA GLU A 32 -19.36 -7.83 8.14
C GLU A 32 -19.12 -6.48 7.48
N ARG A 33 -20.13 -5.59 7.50
CA ARG A 33 -19.99 -4.24 6.95
C ARG A 33 -18.94 -3.43 7.70
N GLU A 34 -18.95 -3.52 9.04
CA GLU A 34 -17.97 -2.82 9.86
C GLU A 34 -16.55 -3.35 9.63
N ALA A 35 -16.41 -4.67 9.52
CA ALA A 35 -15.13 -5.31 9.23
C ALA A 35 -14.61 -4.92 7.85
N GLU A 36 -15.49 -4.89 6.83
CA GLU A 36 -15.12 -4.46 5.49
C GLU A 36 -14.72 -2.99 5.45
N ALA A 37 -15.50 -2.13 6.12
CA ALA A 37 -15.17 -0.71 6.22
C ALA A 37 -13.82 -0.48 6.89
N GLN A 38 -13.53 -1.26 7.94
CA GLN A 38 -12.24 -1.19 8.64
C GLN A 38 -11.09 -1.65 7.73
N ARG A 39 -11.28 -2.73 6.98
CA ARG A 39 -10.26 -3.20 6.02
C ARG A 39 -9.98 -2.16 4.94
N GLN A 40 -11.03 -1.50 4.44
CA GLN A 40 -10.87 -0.45 3.43
C GLN A 40 -10.14 0.77 4.00
N ALA A 41 -10.50 1.18 5.22
CA ALA A 41 -9.84 2.30 5.89
C ALA A 41 -8.36 2.00 6.16
N ASP A 42 -8.05 0.78 6.61
CA ASP A 42 -6.66 0.35 6.85
C ASP A 42 -5.86 0.30 5.55
N ALA A 43 -6.45 -0.21 4.48
CA ALA A 43 -5.81 -0.26 3.17
C ALA A 43 -5.56 1.13 2.60
N GLU A 44 -6.51 2.06 2.77
CA GLU A 44 -6.35 3.44 2.34
C GLU A 44 -5.25 4.16 3.13
N ALA A 45 -5.24 3.99 4.46
CA ALA A 45 -4.21 4.57 5.31
C ALA A 45 -2.81 4.03 4.93
N LEU A 46 -2.72 2.76 4.59
CA LEU A 46 -1.47 2.13 4.16
C LEU A 46 -1.01 2.73 2.82
N ARG A 47 -1.92 2.89 1.85
CA ARG A 47 -1.60 3.51 0.55
C ARG A 47 -1.14 4.94 0.71
N ASP A 48 -1.80 5.72 1.56
CA ASP A 48 -1.45 7.12 1.82
C ASP A 48 -0.06 7.22 2.45
N ALA A 49 0.22 6.38 3.43
CA ALA A 49 1.53 6.32 4.07
C ALA A 49 2.63 5.93 3.08
N ARG A 50 2.38 4.92 2.23
CA ARG A 50 3.32 4.52 1.18
C ARG A 50 3.57 5.65 0.19
N GLY A 51 2.52 6.35 -0.23
CA GLY A 51 2.65 7.49 -1.12
C GLY A 51 3.54 8.59 -0.54
N THR A 52 3.43 8.85 0.75
CA THR A 52 4.27 9.81 1.46
C THR A 52 5.74 9.40 1.46
N TYR A 53 6.03 8.13 1.77
CA TYR A 53 7.41 7.62 1.75
C TYR A 53 7.97 7.53 0.35
N ASP A 54 7.18 7.10 -0.64
CA ASP A 54 7.60 7.05 -2.04
C ASP A 54 7.98 8.44 -2.55
N ALA A 55 7.18 9.46 -2.21
CA ALA A 55 7.47 10.84 -2.57
C ALA A 55 8.74 11.34 -1.89
N ALA A 56 8.92 11.03 -0.61
CA ALA A 56 10.12 11.43 0.14
C ALA A 56 11.38 10.76 -0.43
N ILE A 57 11.30 9.49 -0.80
CA ILE A 57 12.40 8.77 -1.45
C ILE A 57 12.75 9.43 -2.78
N ARG A 58 11.75 9.73 -3.60
CA ARG A 58 11.96 10.37 -4.90
C ARG A 58 12.60 11.73 -4.76
N GLN A 59 12.11 12.56 -3.85
CA GLN A 59 12.66 13.88 -3.60
C GLN A 59 14.13 13.81 -3.16
N ARG A 60 14.45 12.85 -2.30
CA ARG A 60 15.82 12.69 -1.83
C ARG A 60 16.75 12.25 -2.96
N VAL A 61 16.32 11.30 -3.78
CA VAL A 61 17.10 10.82 -4.93
C VAL A 61 17.28 11.93 -5.96
N GLU A 62 16.22 12.65 -6.31
CA GLU A 62 16.30 13.76 -7.25
C GLU A 62 17.17 14.90 -6.73
N GLY A 63 17.17 15.14 -5.42
CA GLY A 63 17.97 16.17 -4.79
C GLY A 63 19.48 15.94 -4.89
N VAL A 64 19.92 14.70 -5.06
CA VAL A 64 21.34 14.33 -5.21
C VAL A 64 21.70 13.87 -6.62
N TRP A 65 20.72 13.96 -7.53
CA TRP A 65 20.94 13.59 -8.93
C TRP A 65 21.80 14.63 -9.65
N THR A 66 22.77 14.16 -10.37
CA THR A 66 23.60 15.00 -11.26
C THR A 66 23.22 14.70 -12.70
N ARG A 67 22.76 15.71 -13.40
CA ARG A 67 22.36 15.59 -14.81
C ARG A 67 23.59 15.29 -15.67
N PRO A 68 23.58 14.19 -16.43
CA PRO A 68 24.66 13.92 -17.39
C PRO A 68 24.67 14.95 -18.52
N ALA A 69 25.86 15.29 -19.01
CA ALA A 69 25.98 16.23 -20.12
C ALA A 69 25.41 15.63 -21.41
N GLY A 70 24.73 16.45 -22.18
CA GLY A 70 24.27 16.09 -23.53
C GLY A 70 23.09 15.15 -23.62
N ILE A 71 22.38 14.93 -22.51
CA ILE A 71 21.15 14.14 -22.54
C ILE A 71 19.94 15.00 -22.89
N PRO A 72 18.94 14.44 -23.59
CA PRO A 72 17.71 15.19 -23.85
C PRO A 72 16.87 15.35 -22.58
N ASP A 73 15.94 16.31 -22.62
CA ASP A 73 14.97 16.52 -21.54
C ASP A 73 13.88 15.43 -21.61
N GLY A 74 13.20 15.22 -20.48
CA GLY A 74 12.00 14.39 -20.43
C GLY A 74 12.26 12.90 -20.39
N LEU A 75 13.49 12.46 -20.13
CA LEU A 75 13.78 11.05 -19.97
C LEU A 75 13.23 10.51 -18.65
N SER A 76 12.80 9.27 -18.69
CA SER A 76 12.36 8.54 -17.50
C SER A 76 12.86 7.10 -17.52
N ALA A 77 13.14 6.56 -16.36
CA ALA A 77 13.52 5.18 -16.19
C ALA A 77 12.78 4.61 -14.97
N VAL A 78 12.58 3.30 -14.95
CA VAL A 78 12.09 2.61 -13.76
C VAL A 78 13.26 1.91 -13.10
N VAL A 79 13.46 2.22 -11.82
CA VAL A 79 14.57 1.70 -11.02
C VAL A 79 14.01 0.78 -9.96
N ALA A 80 14.52 -0.45 -9.88
CA ALA A 80 14.17 -1.40 -8.84
C ALA A 80 15.13 -1.19 -7.66
N VAL A 81 14.58 -0.90 -6.50
CA VAL A 81 15.35 -0.59 -5.29
C VAL A 81 14.92 -1.50 -4.15
N ARG A 82 15.88 -2.05 -3.46
CA ARG A 82 15.65 -2.87 -2.28
C ARG A 82 16.36 -2.25 -1.10
N LEU A 83 15.60 -2.02 -0.03
CA LEU A 83 16.10 -1.36 1.18
C LEU A 83 16.26 -2.35 2.32
N GLY A 84 17.28 -2.14 3.13
CA GLY A 84 17.51 -2.85 4.36
C GLY A 84 17.06 -2.04 5.57
N PRO A 85 17.39 -2.50 6.79
CA PRO A 85 17.05 -1.80 8.02
C PRO A 85 17.57 -0.36 8.03
N GLY A 86 16.70 0.58 8.43
CA GLY A 86 17.06 2.00 8.48
C GLY A 86 17.12 2.69 7.13
N GLY A 87 16.70 2.03 6.06
CA GLY A 87 16.67 2.62 4.72
C GLY A 87 17.98 2.50 3.94
N ILE A 88 18.91 1.67 4.36
CA ILE A 88 20.12 1.42 3.60
C ILE A 88 19.80 0.75 2.28
N VAL A 89 20.46 1.18 1.21
CA VAL A 89 20.24 0.62 -0.13
C VAL A 89 20.99 -0.71 -0.24
N LEU A 90 20.26 -1.81 -0.32
CA LEU A 90 20.83 -3.15 -0.47
C LEU A 90 21.13 -3.46 -1.93
N SER A 91 20.23 -3.08 -2.83
CA SER A 91 20.41 -3.26 -4.26
C SER A 91 19.64 -2.22 -5.04
N VAL A 92 20.15 -1.88 -6.20
CA VAL A 92 19.49 -0.98 -7.14
C VAL A 92 19.85 -1.43 -8.56
N GLU A 93 18.84 -1.51 -9.42
CA GLU A 93 19.01 -1.87 -10.82
C GLU A 93 17.96 -1.21 -11.70
N VAL A 94 18.25 -1.13 -12.99
CA VAL A 94 17.30 -0.56 -13.95
C VAL A 94 16.28 -1.63 -14.34
N ALA A 95 15.02 -1.44 -13.97
CA ALA A 95 13.93 -2.32 -14.36
C ALA A 95 13.43 -1.99 -15.78
N ARG A 96 13.41 -0.70 -16.11
CA ARG A 96 13.07 -0.21 -17.46
C ARG A 96 13.98 0.95 -17.82
N SER A 97 14.75 0.77 -18.89
CA SER A 97 15.67 1.79 -19.39
C SER A 97 14.94 3.01 -19.94
N SER A 98 15.55 4.18 -19.79
CA SER A 98 15.13 5.41 -20.46
C SER A 98 15.42 5.40 -21.97
N GLY A 99 16.23 4.46 -22.44
CA GLY A 99 16.80 4.47 -23.78
C GLY A 99 18.13 5.20 -23.86
N ASN A 100 18.60 5.76 -22.76
CA ASN A 100 19.88 6.48 -22.67
C ASN A 100 20.72 5.91 -21.52
N ALA A 101 21.83 5.29 -21.85
CA ALA A 101 22.68 4.60 -20.87
C ALA A 101 23.28 5.56 -19.83
N ALA A 102 23.61 6.77 -20.24
CA ALA A 102 24.17 7.78 -19.32
C ALA A 102 23.12 8.21 -18.28
N PHE A 103 21.87 8.40 -18.73
CA PHE A 103 20.77 8.71 -17.83
C PHE A 103 20.52 7.56 -16.84
N ASP A 104 20.45 6.33 -17.36
CA ASP A 104 20.20 5.16 -16.51
C ASP A 104 21.27 5.01 -15.43
N ARG A 105 22.54 5.18 -15.77
CA ARG A 105 23.64 5.16 -14.80
C ARG A 105 23.54 6.29 -13.79
N SER A 106 23.13 7.48 -14.23
CA SER A 106 22.99 8.62 -13.33
C SER A 106 21.87 8.40 -12.31
N ALA A 107 20.79 7.71 -12.71
CA ALA A 107 19.71 7.34 -11.81
C ALA A 107 20.18 6.35 -10.74
N LEU A 108 20.93 5.33 -11.12
CA LEU A 108 21.50 4.36 -10.18
C LEU A 108 22.47 5.05 -9.20
N THR A 109 23.31 5.93 -9.70
CA THR A 109 24.24 6.70 -8.87
C THR A 109 23.52 7.58 -7.88
N ALA A 110 22.43 8.25 -8.31
CA ALA A 110 21.62 9.10 -7.45
C ALA A 110 21.01 8.32 -6.29
N VAL A 111 20.48 7.13 -6.55
CA VAL A 111 19.94 6.27 -5.51
C VAL A 111 21.00 5.90 -4.48
N ARG A 112 22.19 5.51 -4.94
CA ARG A 112 23.30 5.16 -4.06
C ARG A 112 23.79 6.34 -3.24
N ARG A 113 23.83 7.52 -3.81
CA ARG A 113 24.21 8.76 -3.09
C ARG A 113 23.19 9.18 -2.06
N ALA A 114 21.92 8.86 -2.30
CA ALA A 114 20.83 9.20 -1.39
C ALA A 114 20.77 8.28 -0.16
N ASP A 115 21.52 7.19 -0.14
CA ASP A 115 21.56 6.22 0.96
C ASP A 115 21.97 6.89 2.28
N PRO A 116 21.26 6.72 3.41
CA PRO A 116 20.04 5.94 3.56
C PRO A 116 18.79 6.70 3.08
N LEU A 117 17.86 5.95 2.51
CA LEU A 117 16.59 6.50 2.05
C LEU A 117 15.57 6.53 3.20
N PRO A 118 14.59 7.45 3.16
CA PRO A 118 13.51 7.45 4.14
C PRO A 118 12.78 6.12 4.14
N MET A 119 12.62 5.53 5.31
CA MET A 119 11.98 4.22 5.46
C MET A 119 11.08 4.24 6.69
N PRO A 120 9.84 3.68 6.59
CA PRO A 120 8.96 3.60 7.74
C PRO A 120 9.53 2.73 8.86
N ASP A 121 9.29 3.12 10.11
CA ASP A 121 9.64 2.31 11.27
C ASP A 121 8.67 1.15 11.46
N ASP A 122 7.41 1.33 11.01
CA ASP A 122 6.39 0.30 11.10
C ASP A 122 6.75 -0.89 10.21
N PRO A 123 6.85 -2.12 10.75
CA PRO A 123 7.24 -3.30 9.97
C PRO A 123 6.33 -3.59 8.79
N ASP A 124 5.02 -3.34 8.93
CA ASP A 124 4.05 -3.61 7.86
C ASP A 124 4.23 -2.63 6.69
N LEU A 125 4.53 -1.37 6.99
CA LEU A 125 4.84 -0.36 5.99
C LEU A 125 6.21 -0.58 5.36
N ALA A 126 7.17 -1.07 6.14
CA ALA A 126 8.54 -1.30 5.70
C ALA A 126 8.69 -2.52 4.79
N GLN A 127 7.80 -3.51 4.91
CA GLN A 127 7.93 -4.78 4.20
C GLN A 127 8.07 -4.65 2.68
N PRO A 128 7.25 -3.84 1.97
CA PRO A 128 7.42 -3.67 0.52
C PRO A 128 8.79 -3.13 0.14
N TYR A 129 9.34 -2.22 0.95
CA TYR A 129 10.67 -1.64 0.69
C TYR A 129 11.80 -2.65 0.89
N ARG A 130 11.62 -3.61 1.80
CA ARG A 130 12.58 -4.70 2.03
C ARG A 130 12.52 -5.74 0.92
N GLU A 131 11.34 -6.00 0.39
CA GLU A 131 11.15 -6.95 -0.72
C GLU A 131 11.62 -6.38 -2.04
N GLY A 132 11.48 -5.08 -2.21
CA GLY A 132 11.85 -4.35 -3.41
C GLY A 132 10.71 -3.53 -3.96
N ILE A 133 11.00 -2.31 -4.34
CA ILE A 133 10.05 -1.39 -4.97
C ILE A 133 10.58 -0.97 -6.34
N GLU A 134 9.67 -0.65 -7.24
CA GLU A 134 10.00 0.02 -8.49
C GLU A 134 9.66 1.49 -8.35
N MET A 135 10.62 2.34 -8.67
CA MET A 135 10.49 3.79 -8.61
C MET A 135 10.63 4.37 -10.02
N ILE A 136 9.68 5.22 -10.39
CA ILE A 136 9.80 5.98 -11.64
C ILE A 136 10.72 7.17 -11.38
N PHE A 137 11.84 7.21 -12.08
CA PHE A 137 12.79 8.31 -12.00
C PHE A 137 12.60 9.20 -13.23
N ALA A 138 11.98 10.35 -13.03
CA ALA A 138 11.63 11.31 -14.08
C ALA A 138 11.86 12.74 -13.59
N PRO A 139 13.15 13.16 -13.44
CA PRO A 139 13.48 14.43 -12.78
C PRO A 139 13.00 15.67 -13.55
N ASP A 140 12.73 15.55 -14.85
CA ASP A 140 12.25 16.65 -15.69
C ASP A 140 10.73 16.70 -15.81
N ALA A 141 10.02 15.76 -15.17
CA ALA A 141 8.55 15.70 -15.23
C ALA A 141 7.89 16.74 -14.33
#